data_5e90dfc9dcb0cd5162a2825de97202fc
#
_entry.id   5e90dfc9dcb0cd5162a2825de97202fc
#
_cell.length_a   1.000
_cell.length_b   1.000
_cell.length_c   1.000
_cell.angle_alpha   90.00
_cell.angle_beta   90.00
_cell.angle_gamma   90.00
#
_symmetry.space_group_name_H-M   'P 1'
#
loop_
_entity.id
_entity.type
_entity.pdbx_description
1 polymer ?
#
loop_
_entity_poly.entity_id
_entity_poly.type
_entity_poly.pdbx_seq_one_letter_code
_entity_poly.pdbx_strand_id
1 'polypeptide(L)'
;MKKILILVPHPDDEIVGTSIIIKNMLERGCSISLFFLSNGVIDSNEMWFWRRKCHAEYVEKRINEMKKSINFLNIKNFYLQDIPTRYLKLNIPITYSKIKGLVKSIKIDTIFTPAYEGGHQDHDIANFIASKFKDELNVYEFPEYNYYNHSIKSNSFIKNFGEEKIIV
;
A
#
# COMPACT_ATOMS: atom_id res chain seq x y z
N MET A 1 -12.28 -4.80 -19.12
CA MET A 1 -11.60 -5.40 -17.96
C MET A 1 -10.92 -4.27 -17.21
N LYS A 2 -11.34 -3.97 -15.98
CA LYS A 2 -10.71 -2.91 -15.18
C LYS A 2 -9.31 -3.30 -14.77
N LYS A 3 -8.39 -2.35 -14.80
CA LYS A 3 -7.00 -2.50 -14.39
C LYS A 3 -6.75 -1.70 -13.12
N ILE A 4 -6.56 -2.41 -12.04
CA ILE A 4 -6.47 -1.87 -10.70
C ILE A 4 -5.02 -1.88 -10.22
N LEU A 5 -4.57 -0.77 -9.65
CA LEU A 5 -3.34 -0.66 -8.91
C LEU A 5 -3.66 -0.47 -7.43
N ILE A 6 -3.13 -1.32 -6.58
CA ILE A 6 -3.22 -1.15 -5.13
C ILE A 6 -1.87 -0.67 -4.61
N LEU A 7 -1.86 0.47 -3.93
CA LEU A 7 -0.70 0.99 -3.25
C LEU A 7 -0.60 0.34 -1.86
N VAL A 8 0.48 -0.37 -1.64
CA VAL A 8 0.75 -1.14 -0.43
C VAL A 8 1.94 -0.49 0.28
N PRO A 9 1.76 0.22 1.39
CA PRO A 9 2.86 0.87 2.11
C PRO A 9 3.95 -0.09 2.55
N HIS A 10 3.57 -1.22 3.15
CA HIS A 10 4.50 -2.24 3.65
C HIS A 10 4.08 -3.65 3.23
N PRO A 11 5.02 -4.58 3.10
CA PRO A 11 4.70 -6.01 2.96
C PRO A 11 3.94 -6.52 4.19
N ASP A 12 2.67 -6.84 4.05
CA ASP A 12 1.61 -7.34 4.94
C ASP A 12 0.29 -6.54 4.81
N ASP A 13 0.35 -5.26 4.45
CA ASP A 13 -0.85 -4.42 4.27
C ASP A 13 -1.78 -4.97 3.16
N GLU A 14 -1.22 -5.68 2.16
CA GLU A 14 -2.01 -6.34 1.09
C GLU A 14 -2.94 -7.44 1.63
N ILE A 15 -2.57 -8.07 2.72
CA ILE A 15 -3.42 -9.05 3.40
C ILE A 15 -4.37 -8.36 4.37
N VAL A 16 -3.85 -7.47 5.20
CA VAL A 16 -4.62 -6.84 6.29
C VAL A 16 -5.69 -5.90 5.73
N GLY A 17 -5.30 -5.01 4.82
CA GLY A 17 -6.18 -3.96 4.31
C GLY A 17 -7.00 -4.36 3.09
N THR A 18 -6.49 -5.26 2.22
CA THR A 18 -7.07 -5.40 0.88
C THR A 18 -7.43 -6.82 0.43
N SER A 19 -7.20 -7.84 1.24
CA SER A 19 -7.44 -9.24 0.81
C SER A 19 -8.86 -9.52 0.30
N ILE A 20 -9.88 -8.96 0.95
CA ILE A 20 -11.28 -9.08 0.54
C ILE A 20 -11.53 -8.32 -0.77
N ILE A 21 -10.99 -7.10 -0.89
CA ILE A 21 -11.10 -6.29 -2.11
C ILE A 21 -10.46 -7.03 -3.28
N ILE A 22 -9.25 -7.54 -3.09
CA ILE A 22 -8.52 -8.31 -4.11
C ILE A 22 -9.34 -9.50 -4.59
N LYS A 23 -9.83 -10.31 -3.66
CA LYS A 23 -10.66 -11.49 -3.99
C LYS A 23 -11.88 -11.11 -4.82
N ASN A 24 -12.67 -10.15 -4.34
CA ASN A 24 -13.89 -9.73 -5.02
C ASN A 24 -13.62 -9.13 -6.40
N MET A 25 -12.54 -8.36 -6.57
CA MET A 25 -12.18 -7.77 -7.85
C MET A 25 -11.66 -8.82 -8.85
N LEU A 26 -10.89 -9.81 -8.39
CA LEU A 26 -10.45 -10.93 -9.23
C LEU A 26 -11.65 -11.76 -9.72
N GLU A 27 -12.61 -12.06 -8.84
CA GLU A 27 -13.84 -12.78 -9.20
C GLU A 27 -14.69 -12.01 -10.25
N ARG A 28 -14.62 -10.68 -10.25
CA ARG A 28 -15.24 -9.81 -11.26
C ARG A 28 -14.42 -9.67 -12.55
N GLY A 29 -13.32 -10.41 -12.69
CA GLY A 29 -12.45 -10.39 -13.86
C GLY A 29 -11.58 -9.14 -13.99
N CYS A 30 -11.32 -8.40 -12.91
CA CYS A 30 -10.37 -7.29 -12.91
C CYS A 30 -8.93 -7.80 -12.96
N SER A 31 -8.03 -6.99 -13.57
CA SER A 31 -6.59 -7.22 -13.50
C SER A 31 -6.02 -6.39 -12.35
N ILE A 32 -5.35 -7.03 -11.40
CA ILE A 32 -4.80 -6.36 -10.22
C ILE A 32 -3.28 -6.36 -10.29
N SER A 33 -2.70 -5.22 -9.97
CA SER A 33 -1.26 -5.04 -9.73
C SER A 33 -1.06 -4.46 -8.34
N LEU A 34 -0.06 -4.94 -7.60
CA LEU A 34 0.35 -4.38 -6.31
C LEU A 34 1.61 -3.55 -6.47
N PHE A 35 1.68 -2.42 -5.79
CA PHE A 35 2.90 -1.62 -5.71
C PHE A 35 3.28 -1.41 -4.26
N PHE A 36 4.28 -2.16 -3.80
CA PHE A 36 4.86 -2.02 -2.46
C PHE A 36 5.77 -0.80 -2.43
N LEU A 37 5.43 0.15 -1.56
CA LEU A 37 6.08 1.46 -1.47
C LEU A 37 7.35 1.42 -0.64
N SER A 38 7.49 0.43 0.26
CA SER A 38 8.68 0.19 1.06
C SER A 38 9.00 -1.30 1.17
N ASN A 39 10.19 -1.62 1.65
CA ASN A 39 10.59 -3.01 1.94
C ASN A 39 10.09 -3.53 3.31
N GLY A 40 9.37 -2.67 4.08
CA GLY A 40 8.77 -3.03 5.37
C GLY A 40 9.75 -3.15 6.53
N VAL A 41 11.02 -2.74 6.35
CA VAL A 41 12.05 -2.78 7.40
C VAL A 41 12.58 -1.38 7.64
N ILE A 42 12.82 -1.02 8.90
CA ILE A 42 13.43 0.27 9.25
C ILE A 42 14.88 0.34 8.74
N ASP A 43 15.39 1.55 8.50
CA ASP A 43 16.77 1.73 8.08
C ASP A 43 17.75 1.13 9.10
N SER A 44 18.87 0.58 8.59
CA SER A 44 19.89 -0.06 9.44
C SER A 44 20.46 0.89 10.49
N ASN A 45 20.54 2.20 10.19
CA ASN A 45 21.04 3.21 11.12
C ASN A 45 20.07 3.49 12.28
N GLU A 46 18.77 3.21 12.10
CA GLU A 46 17.75 3.30 13.15
C GLU A 46 17.66 2.04 14.02
N MET A 47 18.34 0.96 13.61
CA MET A 47 18.42 -0.27 14.39
C MET A 47 19.42 -0.19 15.53
N TRP A 48 19.13 -0.92 16.60
CA TRP A 48 20.14 -1.18 17.62
C TRP A 48 21.39 -1.77 17.01
N PHE A 49 22.59 -1.31 17.44
CA PHE A 49 23.87 -1.63 16.80
C PHE A 49 24.14 -3.13 16.63
N TRP A 50 23.65 -3.98 17.56
CA TRP A 50 23.80 -5.44 17.46
C TRP A 50 22.88 -6.08 16.41
N ARG A 51 21.77 -5.41 16.01
CA ARG A 51 20.86 -5.89 14.98
C ARG A 51 21.21 -5.43 13.56
N ARG A 52 22.07 -4.42 13.42
CA ARG A 52 22.43 -3.86 12.10
C ARG A 52 23.02 -4.91 11.16
N LYS A 53 23.79 -5.88 11.70
CA LYS A 53 24.39 -6.97 10.93
C LYS A 53 23.36 -7.88 10.27
N CYS A 54 22.17 -7.98 10.84
CA CYS A 54 21.09 -8.82 10.34
C CYS A 54 20.08 -8.05 9.47
N HIS A 55 20.33 -6.77 9.15
CA HIS A 55 19.39 -5.94 8.39
C HIS A 55 19.00 -6.60 7.06
N ALA A 56 19.97 -7.09 6.29
CA ALA A 56 19.73 -7.76 5.01
C ALA A 56 18.85 -9.01 5.16
N GLU A 57 19.07 -9.80 6.22
CA GLU A 57 18.26 -10.97 6.53
C GLU A 57 16.81 -10.60 6.86
N TYR A 58 16.59 -9.49 7.58
CA TYR A 58 15.24 -9.00 7.87
C TYR A 58 14.53 -8.55 6.58
N VAL A 59 15.22 -7.83 5.69
CA VAL A 59 14.65 -7.42 4.39
C VAL A 59 14.32 -8.65 3.55
N GLU A 60 15.24 -9.61 3.44
CA GLU A 60 14.99 -10.85 2.69
C GLU A 60 13.81 -11.63 3.26
N LYS A 61 13.73 -11.76 4.59
CA LYS A 61 12.60 -12.40 5.26
C LYS A 61 11.28 -11.74 4.90
N ARG A 62 11.20 -10.40 4.99
CA ARG A 62 9.99 -9.64 4.63
C ARG A 62 9.61 -9.83 3.16
N ILE A 63 10.56 -9.79 2.24
CA ILE A 63 10.31 -10.04 0.82
C ILE A 63 9.80 -11.46 0.59
N ASN A 64 10.32 -12.45 1.31
CA ASN A 64 9.88 -13.84 1.20
C ASN A 64 8.45 -14.03 1.76
N GLU A 65 8.11 -13.35 2.86
CA GLU A 65 6.75 -13.30 3.41
C GLU A 65 5.78 -12.67 2.41
N MET A 66 6.13 -11.52 1.86
CA MET A 66 5.38 -10.83 0.79
C MET A 66 5.13 -11.74 -0.42
N LYS A 67 6.14 -12.46 -0.90
CA LYS A 67 5.98 -13.39 -2.03
C LYS A 67 4.98 -14.52 -1.72
N LYS A 68 4.96 -15.00 -0.47
CA LYS A 68 3.99 -16.02 -0.05
C LYS A 68 2.56 -15.45 -0.05
N SER A 69 2.36 -14.23 0.46
CA SER A 69 1.05 -13.58 0.47
C SER A 69 0.55 -13.29 -0.95
N ILE A 70 1.41 -12.79 -1.83
CA ILE A 70 1.10 -12.55 -3.25
C ILE A 70 0.64 -13.84 -3.95
N ASN A 71 1.36 -14.94 -3.70
CA ASN A 71 0.98 -16.25 -4.24
C ASN A 71 -0.36 -16.74 -3.69
N PHE A 72 -0.60 -16.57 -2.39
CA PHE A 72 -1.86 -16.91 -1.75
C PHE A 72 -3.04 -16.11 -2.33
N LEU A 73 -2.83 -14.81 -2.59
CA LEU A 73 -3.82 -13.92 -3.20
C LEU A 73 -3.97 -14.12 -4.72
N ASN A 74 -3.17 -15.02 -5.33
CA ASN A 74 -3.15 -15.26 -6.78
C ASN A 74 -2.87 -14.00 -7.62
N ILE A 75 -2.02 -13.10 -7.11
CA ILE A 75 -1.59 -11.88 -7.80
C ILE A 75 -0.40 -12.20 -8.71
N LYS A 76 -0.49 -11.79 -9.97
CA LYS A 76 0.54 -12.04 -10.98
C LYS A 76 1.51 -10.87 -11.15
N ASN A 77 1.04 -9.66 -10.93
CA ASN A 77 1.81 -8.45 -11.17
C ASN A 77 2.05 -7.70 -9.87
N PHE A 78 3.31 -7.52 -9.52
CA PHE A 78 3.68 -6.69 -8.37
C PHE A 78 4.99 -5.97 -8.63
N TYR A 79 5.16 -4.87 -7.94
CA TYR A 79 6.33 -3.99 -7.97
C TYR A 79 6.73 -3.69 -6.54
N LEU A 80 8.04 -3.62 -6.28
CA LEU A 80 8.58 -3.33 -4.96
C LEU A 80 9.61 -2.21 -5.05
N GLN A 81 9.51 -1.22 -4.17
CA GLN A 81 10.57 -0.27 -3.94
C GLN A 81 11.43 -0.70 -2.75
N ASP A 82 12.73 -0.61 -2.91
CA ASP A 82 13.69 -0.84 -1.83
C ASP A 82 13.91 0.48 -1.05
N ILE A 83 12.85 0.93 -0.37
CA ILE A 83 12.85 2.08 0.51
C ILE A 83 12.58 1.55 1.92
N PRO A 84 13.40 1.88 2.92
CA PRO A 84 13.10 1.54 4.31
C PRO A 84 11.76 2.15 4.75
N THR A 85 11.02 1.46 5.63
CA THR A 85 9.83 2.04 6.25
C THR A 85 10.15 3.33 6.98
N ARG A 86 9.22 4.30 7.01
CA ARG A 86 9.36 5.69 7.50
C ARG A 86 10.17 6.62 6.61
N TYR A 87 10.80 6.13 5.54
CA TYR A 87 11.58 6.93 4.60
C TYR A 87 10.81 7.32 3.33
N LEU A 88 9.56 6.87 3.21
CA LEU A 88 8.72 7.20 2.04
C LEU A 88 8.55 8.72 1.86
N LYS A 89 8.48 9.48 2.96
CA LYS A 89 8.41 10.95 2.96
C LYS A 89 9.55 11.64 2.21
N LEU A 90 10.74 11.06 2.24
CA LEU A 90 11.92 11.59 1.56
C LEU A 90 11.96 11.20 0.07
N ASN A 91 11.06 10.31 -0.34
CA ASN A 91 11.04 9.71 -1.67
C ASN A 91 9.75 9.99 -2.45
N ILE A 92 8.93 10.94 -2.01
CA ILE A 92 7.63 11.26 -2.64
C ILE A 92 7.74 11.55 -4.14
N PRO A 93 8.65 12.43 -4.62
CA PRO A 93 8.72 12.73 -6.05
C PRO A 93 9.10 11.53 -6.91
N ILE A 94 10.05 10.73 -6.45
CA ILE A 94 10.49 9.54 -7.21
C ILE A 94 9.42 8.45 -7.20
N THR A 95 8.75 8.26 -6.06
CA THR A 95 7.65 7.29 -5.92
C THR A 95 6.47 7.68 -6.81
N TYR A 96 6.06 8.96 -6.79
CA TYR A 96 5.03 9.47 -7.68
C TYR A 96 5.39 9.25 -9.16
N SER A 97 6.63 9.56 -9.55
CA SER A 97 7.09 9.38 -10.93
C SER A 97 7.02 7.91 -11.38
N LYS A 98 7.43 6.98 -10.51
CA LYS A 98 7.35 5.54 -10.79
C LYS A 98 5.90 5.07 -10.95
N ILE A 99 5.00 5.49 -10.04
CA ILE A 99 3.58 5.15 -10.11
C ILE A 99 2.97 5.73 -11.39
N LYS A 100 3.28 7.00 -11.72
CA LYS A 100 2.80 7.65 -12.96
C LYS A 100 3.26 6.92 -14.22
N GLY A 101 4.52 6.48 -14.24
CA GLY A 101 5.06 5.67 -15.33
C GLY A 101 4.31 4.33 -15.45
N LEU A 102 4.06 3.66 -14.34
CA LEU A 102 3.34 2.39 -14.30
C LEU A 102 1.88 2.56 -14.75
N VAL A 103 1.17 3.57 -14.22
CA VAL A 103 -0.20 3.91 -14.60
C VAL A 103 -0.33 4.03 -16.11
N LYS A 104 0.59 4.74 -16.76
CA LYS A 104 0.59 4.91 -18.22
C LYS A 104 0.93 3.63 -18.97
N SER A 105 1.98 2.90 -18.54
CA SER A 105 2.50 1.73 -19.27
C SER A 105 1.52 0.57 -19.32
N ILE A 106 0.85 0.28 -18.21
CA ILE A 106 -0.12 -0.82 -18.13
C ILE A 106 -1.58 -0.34 -18.21
N LYS A 107 -1.81 0.97 -18.37
CA LYS A 107 -3.13 1.60 -18.54
C LYS A 107 -4.04 1.31 -17.33
N ILE A 108 -3.60 1.68 -16.14
CA ILE A 108 -4.40 1.63 -14.91
C ILE A 108 -5.57 2.61 -15.03
N ASP A 109 -6.73 2.20 -14.60
CA ASP A 109 -7.95 3.04 -14.53
C ASP A 109 -8.43 3.29 -13.08
N THR A 110 -7.92 2.53 -12.13
CA THR A 110 -8.35 2.61 -10.73
C THR A 110 -7.16 2.40 -9.78
N ILE A 111 -7.06 3.24 -8.77
CA ILE A 111 -6.10 3.11 -7.67
C ILE A 111 -6.85 2.85 -6.38
N PHE A 112 -6.38 1.88 -5.59
CA PHE A 112 -6.72 1.72 -4.18
C PHE A 112 -5.54 2.10 -3.31
N THR A 113 -5.80 2.80 -2.22
CA THR A 113 -4.79 3.30 -1.28
C THR A 113 -5.32 3.24 0.14
N PRO A 114 -4.47 3.12 1.18
CA PRO A 114 -4.92 3.30 2.54
C PRO A 114 -5.60 4.66 2.74
N ALA A 115 -6.58 4.73 3.62
CA ALA A 115 -7.21 5.97 4.01
C ALA A 115 -6.22 6.90 4.73
N TYR A 116 -6.41 8.22 4.57
CA TYR A 116 -5.64 9.21 5.31
C TYR A 116 -6.18 9.34 6.73
N GLU A 117 -5.66 8.55 7.65
CA GLU A 117 -6.23 8.42 9.00
C GLU A 117 -5.22 8.62 10.13
N GLY A 118 -3.95 8.97 9.83
CA GLY A 118 -2.91 9.27 10.83
C GLY A 118 -2.44 8.03 11.63
N GLY A 119 -2.75 6.83 11.18
CA GLY A 119 -2.32 5.60 11.84
C GLY A 119 -0.83 5.32 11.65
N HIS A 120 -0.35 5.51 10.43
CA HIS A 120 1.07 5.39 10.08
C HIS A 120 1.46 6.39 8.99
N GLN A 121 2.62 7.05 9.15
CA GLN A 121 3.09 8.08 8.22
C GLN A 121 3.18 7.61 6.77
N ASP A 122 3.65 6.39 6.52
CA ASP A 122 3.80 5.87 5.15
C ASP A 122 2.43 5.62 4.49
N HIS A 123 1.39 5.27 5.28
CA HIS A 123 0.00 5.14 4.80
C HIS A 123 -0.55 6.49 4.35
N ASP A 124 -0.35 7.53 5.16
CA ASP A 124 -0.77 8.90 4.83
C ASP A 124 -0.06 9.41 3.58
N ILE A 125 1.22 9.06 3.40
CA ILE A 125 1.98 9.42 2.19
C ILE A 125 1.49 8.65 0.97
N ALA A 126 1.16 7.37 1.11
CA ALA A 126 0.56 6.60 0.02
C ALA A 126 -0.74 7.24 -0.47
N ASN A 127 -1.61 7.63 0.47
CA ASN A 127 -2.84 8.36 0.19
C ASN A 127 -2.56 9.70 -0.51
N PHE A 128 -1.63 10.50 0.04
CA PHE A 128 -1.24 11.76 -0.57
C PHE A 128 -0.74 11.59 -2.01
N ILE A 129 0.06 10.56 -2.30
CA ILE A 129 0.51 10.27 -3.66
C ILE A 129 -0.66 9.86 -4.55
N ALA A 130 -1.55 8.98 -4.07
CA ALA A 130 -2.73 8.54 -4.80
C ALA A 130 -3.66 9.70 -5.15
N SER A 131 -3.85 10.66 -4.23
CA SER A 131 -4.70 11.83 -4.45
C SER A 131 -4.30 12.69 -5.65
N LYS A 132 -3.03 12.59 -6.11
CA LYS A 132 -2.56 13.30 -7.30
C LYS A 132 -3.10 12.73 -8.62
N PHE A 133 -3.75 11.58 -8.57
CA PHE A 133 -4.33 10.92 -9.74
C PHE A 133 -5.85 11.05 -9.80
N LYS A 134 -6.50 11.68 -8.81
CA LYS A 134 -7.98 11.76 -8.70
C LYS A 134 -8.68 12.42 -9.90
N ASP A 135 -7.99 13.31 -10.60
CA ASP A 135 -8.55 14.00 -11.77
C ASP A 135 -8.44 13.15 -13.05
N GLU A 136 -7.60 12.10 -13.05
CA GLU A 136 -7.36 11.22 -14.20
C GLU A 136 -7.91 9.81 -14.00
N LEU A 137 -7.98 9.33 -12.76
CA LEU A 137 -8.31 7.95 -12.39
C LEU A 137 -9.35 7.90 -11.25
N ASN A 138 -10.03 6.75 -11.15
CA ASN A 138 -10.79 6.46 -9.94
C ASN A 138 -9.83 6.15 -8.79
N VAL A 139 -9.90 6.90 -7.70
CA VAL A 139 -9.10 6.67 -6.50
C VAL A 139 -10.05 6.30 -5.36
N TYR A 140 -9.85 5.11 -4.80
CA TYR A 140 -10.61 4.59 -3.66
C TYR A 140 -9.70 4.38 -2.46
N GLU A 141 -10.24 4.62 -1.28
CA GLU A 141 -9.56 4.39 -0.02
C GLU A 141 -10.08 3.11 0.64
N PHE A 142 -9.19 2.44 1.37
CA PHE A 142 -9.56 1.34 2.25
C PHE A 142 -9.06 1.64 3.67
N PRO A 143 -9.85 1.30 4.70
CA PRO A 143 -9.44 1.47 6.08
C PRO A 143 -8.48 0.36 6.47
N GLU A 144 -7.48 0.69 7.24
CA GLU A 144 -6.56 -0.31 7.78
C GLU A 144 -6.49 -0.23 9.29
N TYR A 145 -5.87 0.80 9.83
CA TYR A 145 -5.95 1.10 11.25
C TYR A 145 -5.76 2.60 11.50
N ASN A 146 -6.46 3.10 12.49
CA ASN A 146 -6.37 4.48 12.92
C ASN A 146 -6.32 4.56 14.46
N TYR A 147 -5.91 5.72 14.95
CA TYR A 147 -5.88 6.03 16.37
C TYR A 147 -6.91 7.12 16.68
N TYR A 148 -8.18 6.71 16.75
CA TYR A 148 -9.28 7.64 17.01
C TYR A 148 -9.87 7.41 18.41
N ASN A 149 -10.15 8.51 19.14
CA ASN A 149 -10.64 8.49 20.53
C ASN A 149 -9.75 7.66 21.47
N HIS A 150 -8.42 7.86 21.40
CA HIS A 150 -7.43 7.19 22.26
C HIS A 150 -7.44 5.65 22.19
N SER A 151 -7.96 5.09 21.10
CA SER A 151 -7.98 3.65 20.87
C SER A 151 -7.58 3.32 19.44
N ILE A 152 -6.87 2.20 19.27
CA ILE A 152 -6.58 1.66 17.93
C ILE A 152 -7.85 1.01 17.41
N LYS A 153 -8.24 1.39 16.19
CA LYS A 153 -9.34 0.76 15.46
C LYS A 153 -8.80 0.21 14.15
N SER A 154 -9.19 -1.00 13.80
CA SER A 154 -8.81 -1.65 12.56
C SER A 154 -10.00 -1.85 11.63
N ASN A 155 -9.76 -1.81 10.32
CA ASN A 155 -10.74 -2.07 9.26
C ASN A 155 -12.03 -1.22 9.39
N SER A 156 -11.89 0.00 9.89
CA SER A 156 -13.00 0.94 10.01
C SER A 156 -12.54 2.36 9.74
N PHE A 157 -13.24 3.07 8.89
CA PHE A 157 -12.97 4.50 8.65
C PHE A 157 -13.26 5.34 9.88
N ILE A 158 -12.49 6.42 10.05
CA ILE A 158 -12.91 7.53 10.91
C ILE A 158 -14.14 8.15 10.25
N LYS A 159 -15.23 8.26 10.99
CA LYS A 159 -16.48 8.80 10.47
C LYS A 159 -16.33 10.29 10.21
N ASN A 160 -16.34 10.67 8.93
CA ASN A 160 -16.43 12.06 8.48
C ASN A 160 -17.80 12.31 7.83
N PHE A 161 -18.31 13.53 7.97
CA PHE A 161 -19.56 13.92 7.34
C PHE A 161 -19.34 14.18 5.84
N GLY A 162 -20.20 13.60 4.99
CA GLY A 162 -20.18 13.83 3.53
C GLY A 162 -19.31 12.85 2.73
N GLU A 163 -18.82 11.79 3.34
CA GLU A 163 -18.10 10.73 2.64
C GLU A 163 -19.06 9.69 2.07
N GLU A 164 -18.78 9.28 0.82
CA GLU A 164 -19.49 8.19 0.17
C GLU A 164 -18.80 6.86 0.53
N LYS A 165 -19.57 5.92 1.06
CA LYS A 165 -19.07 4.58 1.38
C LYS A 165 -19.47 3.62 0.28
N ILE A 166 -18.47 3.13 -0.46
CA ILE A 166 -18.67 2.04 -1.44
C ILE A 166 -18.34 0.72 -0.76
N ILE A 167 -19.29 -0.19 -0.76
CA ILE A 167 -19.08 -1.57 -0.31
C ILE A 167 -18.76 -2.41 -1.55
N VAL A 168 -17.58 -2.96 -1.58
CA VAL A 168 -17.06 -3.78 -2.68
C VAL A 168 -17.28 -5.26 -2.42
#